data_a5f34dfd3cd39632e6c1c86b5827d9c3
#
_entry.id   a5f34dfd3cd39632e6c1c86b5827d9c3
#
_cell.length_a   1.000
_cell.length_b   1.000
_cell.length_c   1.000
_cell.angle_alpha   90.00
_cell.angle_beta   90.00
_cell.angle_gamma   90.00
#
_symmetry.space_group_name_H-M   'P 1'
#
loop_
_entity.id
_entity.type
_entity.pdbx_description
1 polymer ?
#
loop_
_entity_poly.entity_id
_entity_poly.type
_entity_poly.pdbx_seq_one_letter_code
_entity_poly.pdbx_strand_id
1 'polypeptide(L)'
;MIIQKFNRRHLAIYSIISLIGMNSCVGYKLGNNKPTHLQKVNSVSVPIFKNETLEPRLQTLVTNATIKAIQQSGTYQVSKQRNSDATLTATIRTISRRQLRSTRQNVLKTKEIEISIEVIFALQDNITGKILDKGTVKGNNTSYLDSNFQLTKRQAMQLAADDLATKISARVSEGF
;
A
#
# COMPACT_ATOMS: atom_id res chain seq x y z
N MET A 1 0.34 -35.17 58.61
CA MET A 1 -0.61 -34.81 57.57
C MET A 1 -1.14 -33.41 57.89
N ILE A 2 -0.47 -32.38 57.46
CA ILE A 2 -0.82 -30.97 57.75
C ILE A 2 -1.51 -30.43 56.50
N ILE A 3 -2.85 -30.36 56.52
CA ILE A 3 -3.63 -29.69 55.49
C ILE A 3 -3.67 -28.22 55.90
N GLN A 4 -2.87 -27.36 55.25
CA GLN A 4 -2.99 -25.95 55.42
C GLN A 4 -4.36 -25.47 54.92
N LYS A 5 -5.11 -24.86 55.81
CA LYS A 5 -6.35 -24.09 55.50
C LYS A 5 -5.96 -22.93 54.58
N PHE A 6 -6.10 -23.12 53.29
CA PHE A 6 -5.89 -22.07 52.31
C PHE A 6 -6.97 -21.01 52.49
N ASN A 7 -6.56 -19.83 52.93
CA ASN A 7 -7.48 -18.79 53.42
C ASN A 7 -8.30 -18.22 52.25
N ARG A 8 -9.61 -18.37 52.24
CA ARG A 8 -10.56 -17.92 51.20
C ARG A 8 -10.32 -16.46 50.78
N ARG A 9 -9.78 -15.64 51.70
CA ARG A 9 -9.43 -14.25 51.44
C ARG A 9 -8.29 -14.10 50.42
N HIS A 10 -7.26 -14.91 50.47
CA HIS A 10 -6.16 -14.89 49.50
C HIS A 10 -6.59 -15.37 48.09
N LEU A 11 -7.51 -16.34 48.03
CA LEU A 11 -8.07 -16.81 46.76
C LEU A 11 -8.85 -15.70 46.05
N ALA A 12 -9.64 -14.91 46.80
CA ALA A 12 -10.37 -13.77 46.28
C ALA A 12 -9.47 -12.64 45.76
N ILE A 13 -8.34 -12.40 46.45
CA ILE A 13 -7.34 -11.37 46.03
C ILE A 13 -6.65 -11.80 44.73
N TYR A 14 -6.23 -13.06 44.61
CA TYR A 14 -5.62 -13.57 43.38
C TYR A 14 -6.59 -13.55 42.19
N SER A 15 -7.89 -13.84 42.40
CA SER A 15 -8.92 -13.75 41.37
C SER A 15 -9.13 -12.33 40.89
N ILE A 16 -9.11 -11.33 41.76
CA ILE A 16 -9.26 -9.92 41.42
C ILE A 16 -8.04 -9.40 40.67
N ILE A 17 -6.82 -9.79 41.07
CA ILE A 17 -5.56 -9.40 40.38
C ILE A 17 -5.51 -10.00 38.97
N SER A 18 -5.98 -11.25 38.78
CA SER A 18 -6.08 -11.89 37.47
C SER A 18 -7.07 -11.20 36.53
N LEU A 19 -8.17 -10.65 37.04
CA LEU A 19 -9.19 -9.95 36.23
C LEU A 19 -8.67 -8.56 35.76
N ILE A 20 -7.81 -7.90 36.52
CA ILE A 20 -7.25 -6.57 36.17
C ILE A 20 -6.17 -6.69 35.10
N GLY A 21 -5.48 -7.83 34.99
CA GLY A 21 -4.43 -8.09 34.00
C GLY A 21 -4.88 -8.25 32.54
N MET A 22 -6.19 -8.43 32.29
CA MET A 22 -6.73 -8.70 30.93
C MET A 22 -7.14 -7.45 30.15
N ASN A 23 -6.99 -6.24 30.69
CA ASN A 23 -7.35 -4.99 30.01
C ASN A 23 -6.18 -4.30 29.29
N SER A 24 -5.07 -5.00 28.99
CA SER A 24 -3.88 -4.42 28.36
C SER A 24 -3.94 -4.38 26.82
N CYS A 25 -5.12 -4.32 26.22
CA CYS A 25 -5.29 -4.02 24.79
C CYS A 25 -5.79 -2.59 24.56
N VAL A 26 -5.16 -1.60 25.20
CA VAL A 26 -5.46 -0.18 24.98
C VAL A 26 -4.39 0.39 24.07
N GLY A 27 -4.75 0.70 22.81
CA GLY A 27 -3.91 1.57 22.02
C GLY A 27 -3.85 1.36 20.51
N TYR A 28 -4.47 0.35 19.92
CA TYR A 28 -4.66 0.36 18.48
C TYR A 28 -5.87 1.22 18.13
N LYS A 29 -5.63 2.47 17.75
CA LYS A 29 -6.61 3.23 16.98
C LYS A 29 -6.74 2.56 15.62
N LEU A 30 -7.66 1.61 15.51
CA LEU A 30 -8.20 1.21 14.23
C LEU A 30 -8.95 2.42 13.70
N GLY A 31 -8.40 3.11 12.72
CA GLY A 31 -9.18 4.14 12.05
C GLY A 31 -8.38 5.38 11.71
N ASN A 32 -8.22 5.52 10.45
CA ASN A 32 -8.38 6.75 9.69
C ASN A 32 -7.71 7.99 10.28
N ASN A 33 -6.38 7.99 10.35
CA ASN A 33 -5.60 9.22 10.62
C ASN A 33 -5.51 10.07 9.34
N LYS A 34 -6.68 10.36 8.69
CA LYS A 34 -6.67 11.29 7.57
C LYS A 34 -6.11 12.63 8.00
N PRO A 35 -5.16 13.20 7.27
CA PRO A 35 -4.74 14.57 7.47
C PRO A 35 -5.94 15.52 7.48
N THR A 36 -5.85 16.62 8.22
CA THR A 36 -6.97 17.57 8.41
C THR A 36 -7.57 18.05 7.08
N HIS A 37 -6.74 18.23 6.05
CA HIS A 37 -7.17 18.67 4.71
C HIS A 37 -7.87 17.57 3.90
N LEU A 38 -7.75 16.31 4.27
CA LEU A 38 -8.38 15.15 3.63
C LEU A 38 -9.60 14.60 4.39
N GLN A 39 -9.91 15.12 5.58
CA GLN A 39 -11.00 14.62 6.42
C GLN A 39 -12.37 14.67 5.74
N LYS A 40 -12.58 15.63 4.86
CA LYS A 40 -13.85 15.80 4.13
C LYS A 40 -14.01 14.86 2.91
N VAL A 41 -12.93 14.22 2.48
CA VAL A 41 -12.94 13.32 1.32
C VAL A 41 -13.32 11.92 1.79
N ASN A 42 -14.46 11.41 1.35
CA ASN A 42 -14.92 10.05 1.66
C ASN A 42 -14.87 9.14 0.44
N SER A 43 -14.97 9.72 -0.76
CA SER A 43 -15.00 9.00 -2.02
C SER A 43 -13.96 9.55 -3.00
N VAL A 44 -13.27 8.65 -3.69
CA VAL A 44 -12.24 8.99 -4.67
C VAL A 44 -12.52 8.28 -5.99
N SER A 45 -12.42 9.02 -7.10
CA SER A 45 -12.37 8.41 -8.43
C SER A 45 -10.92 8.24 -8.88
N VAL A 46 -10.66 7.14 -9.57
CA VAL A 46 -9.35 6.82 -10.11
C VAL A 46 -9.51 6.54 -11.61
N PRO A 47 -9.43 7.56 -12.47
CA PRO A 47 -9.42 7.35 -13.92
C PRO A 47 -8.17 6.59 -14.36
N ILE A 48 -8.20 6.04 -15.57
CA ILE A 48 -7.01 5.35 -16.13
C ILE A 48 -5.84 6.35 -16.17
N PHE A 49 -4.71 5.93 -15.61
CA PHE A 49 -3.50 6.72 -15.54
C PHE A 49 -2.89 6.95 -16.92
N LYS A 50 -2.24 8.09 -17.11
CA LYS A 50 -1.48 8.38 -18.31
C LYS A 50 -0.19 7.55 -18.31
N ASN A 51 0.15 6.97 -19.46
CA ASN A 51 1.40 6.23 -19.63
C ASN A 51 2.31 6.98 -20.62
N GLU A 52 3.44 7.45 -20.13
CA GLU A 52 4.48 8.09 -20.94
C GLU A 52 5.65 7.14 -21.25
N THR A 53 5.51 5.86 -20.88
CA THR A 53 6.52 4.83 -21.15
C THR A 53 6.18 4.03 -22.40
N LEU A 54 7.16 3.27 -22.90
CA LEU A 54 6.99 2.36 -24.03
C LEU A 54 6.43 0.98 -23.63
N GLU A 55 6.17 0.74 -22.32
CA GLU A 55 5.63 -0.55 -21.88
C GLU A 55 4.11 -0.57 -22.08
N PRO A 56 3.57 -1.44 -22.96
CA PRO A 56 2.15 -1.46 -23.26
C PRO A 56 1.33 -1.97 -22.08
N ARG A 57 0.12 -1.44 -21.91
CA ARG A 57 -0.84 -1.81 -20.85
C ARG A 57 -0.38 -1.54 -19.43
N LEU A 58 0.75 -0.86 -19.23
CA LEU A 58 1.25 -0.53 -17.90
C LEU A 58 0.26 0.38 -17.14
N GLN A 59 -0.43 1.30 -17.86
CA GLN A 59 -1.45 2.17 -17.28
C GLN A 59 -2.60 1.37 -16.66
N THR A 60 -3.09 0.35 -17.35
CA THR A 60 -4.18 -0.49 -16.83
C THR A 60 -3.73 -1.28 -15.60
N LEU A 61 -2.52 -1.83 -15.64
CA LEU A 61 -1.93 -2.58 -14.55
C LEU A 61 -1.82 -1.72 -13.29
N VAL A 62 -1.19 -0.55 -13.40
CA VAL A 62 -0.95 0.36 -12.26
C VAL A 62 -2.27 0.95 -11.74
N THR A 63 -3.21 1.34 -12.63
CA THR A 63 -4.50 1.86 -12.22
C THR A 63 -5.29 0.83 -11.42
N ASN A 64 -5.38 -0.42 -11.92
CA ASN A 64 -6.12 -1.48 -11.22
C ASN A 64 -5.48 -1.84 -9.88
N ALA A 65 -4.14 -1.89 -9.80
CA ALA A 65 -3.43 -2.10 -8.54
C ALA A 65 -3.74 -0.96 -7.55
N THR A 66 -3.75 0.30 -8.01
CA THR A 66 -4.06 1.47 -7.16
C THR A 66 -5.51 1.44 -6.66
N ILE A 67 -6.48 1.13 -7.52
CA ILE A 67 -7.88 0.97 -7.13
C ILE A 67 -8.00 -0.09 -6.03
N LYS A 68 -7.39 -1.27 -6.25
CA LYS A 68 -7.39 -2.36 -5.29
C LYS A 68 -6.76 -1.95 -3.95
N ALA A 69 -5.62 -1.27 -3.96
CA ALA A 69 -4.93 -0.83 -2.74
C ALA A 69 -5.79 0.19 -1.95
N ILE A 70 -6.43 1.16 -2.63
CA ILE A 70 -7.34 2.13 -1.99
C ILE A 70 -8.56 1.43 -1.39
N GLN A 71 -9.15 0.46 -2.09
CA GLN A 71 -10.28 -0.32 -1.57
C GLN A 71 -9.89 -1.16 -0.36
N GLN A 72 -8.70 -1.77 -0.38
CA GLN A 72 -8.18 -2.58 0.73
C GLN A 72 -7.82 -1.73 1.95
N SER A 73 -7.39 -0.48 1.77
CA SER A 73 -7.13 0.43 2.90
C SER A 73 -8.40 0.80 3.67
N GLY A 74 -9.57 0.72 3.02
CA GLY A 74 -10.85 1.09 3.61
C GLY A 74 -11.01 2.59 3.91
N THR A 75 -10.02 3.42 3.55
CA THR A 75 -10.01 4.85 3.85
C THR A 75 -10.97 5.63 2.96
N TYR A 76 -11.09 5.22 1.70
CA TYR A 76 -11.95 5.85 0.70
C TYR A 76 -12.82 4.85 -0.02
N GLN A 77 -14.03 5.26 -0.37
CA GLN A 77 -14.84 4.54 -1.34
C GLN A 77 -14.41 4.90 -2.75
N VAL A 78 -14.11 3.89 -3.58
CA VAL A 78 -13.82 4.13 -5.00
C VAL A 78 -15.12 4.24 -5.76
N SER A 79 -15.35 5.37 -6.41
CA SER A 79 -16.58 5.67 -7.13
C SER A 79 -16.29 6.29 -8.52
N LYS A 80 -17.34 6.43 -9.33
CA LYS A 80 -17.24 7.16 -10.61
C LYS A 80 -17.01 8.64 -10.34
N GLN A 81 -16.31 9.33 -11.24
CA GLN A 81 -15.93 10.74 -11.08
C GLN A 81 -17.11 11.66 -10.74
N ARG A 82 -18.30 11.43 -11.31
CA ARG A 82 -19.50 12.24 -11.03
C ARG A 82 -19.99 12.15 -9.58
N ASN A 83 -19.64 11.09 -8.87
CA ASN A 83 -20.11 10.79 -7.52
C ASN A 83 -18.98 10.73 -6.51
N SER A 84 -17.82 11.29 -6.82
CA SER A 84 -16.64 11.29 -5.95
C SER A 84 -16.33 12.69 -5.45
N ASP A 85 -15.83 12.78 -4.21
CA ASP A 85 -15.41 14.03 -3.60
C ASP A 85 -14.08 14.51 -4.21
N ALA A 86 -13.21 13.57 -4.56
CA ALA A 86 -11.91 13.87 -5.17
C ALA A 86 -11.57 12.92 -6.32
N THR A 87 -10.65 13.34 -7.16
CA THR A 87 -10.12 12.55 -8.28
C THR A 87 -8.63 12.39 -8.15
N LEU A 88 -8.17 11.14 -8.13
CA LEU A 88 -6.75 10.77 -8.15
C LEU A 88 -6.30 10.57 -9.60
N THR A 89 -5.57 11.52 -10.14
CA THR A 89 -4.93 11.40 -11.45
C THR A 89 -3.46 11.04 -11.28
N ALA A 90 -2.90 10.29 -12.24
CA ALA A 90 -1.49 9.99 -12.21
C ALA A 90 -0.91 9.79 -13.62
N THR A 91 0.39 10.03 -13.73
CA THR A 91 1.17 9.83 -14.95
C THR A 91 2.36 8.93 -14.65
N ILE A 92 2.45 7.81 -15.35
CA ILE A 92 3.59 6.90 -15.29
C ILE A 92 4.71 7.52 -16.13
N ARG A 93 5.78 7.96 -15.47
CA ARG A 93 6.90 8.67 -16.10
C ARG A 93 7.95 7.74 -16.63
N THR A 94 8.36 6.78 -15.80
CA THR A 94 9.42 5.85 -16.19
C THR A 94 9.14 4.45 -15.67
N ILE A 95 9.64 3.48 -16.41
CA ILE A 95 9.87 2.11 -15.96
C ILE A 95 11.31 1.77 -16.23
N SER A 96 12.05 1.39 -15.21
CA SER A 96 13.45 1.00 -15.33
C SER A 96 13.65 -0.45 -14.92
N ARG A 97 14.67 -1.08 -15.53
CA ARG A 97 15.10 -2.44 -15.22
C ARG A 97 16.58 -2.40 -14.95
N ARG A 98 16.98 -2.87 -13.78
CA ARG A 98 18.36 -2.93 -13.36
C ARG A 98 18.76 -4.36 -13.04
N GLN A 99 19.89 -4.80 -13.58
CA GLN A 99 20.51 -6.06 -13.19
C GLN A 99 21.22 -5.88 -11.86
N LEU A 100 20.90 -6.73 -10.87
CA LEU A 100 21.51 -6.69 -9.54
C LEU A 100 22.65 -7.70 -9.42
N ARG A 101 22.48 -8.89 -9.97
CA ARG A 101 23.47 -9.98 -9.87
C ARG A 101 23.60 -10.74 -11.17
N SER A 102 24.82 -11.11 -11.52
CA SER A 102 25.16 -12.03 -12.59
C SER A 102 25.77 -13.32 -12.00
N THR A 103 25.81 -14.39 -12.83
CA THR A 103 26.43 -15.64 -12.43
C THR A 103 27.96 -15.49 -12.45
N ARG A 104 28.68 -15.97 -11.38
CA ARG A 104 30.15 -15.94 -11.33
C ARG A 104 30.85 -16.57 -12.55
N GLN A 105 30.26 -17.61 -13.11
CA GLN A 105 30.81 -18.35 -14.26
C GLN A 105 30.46 -17.72 -15.62
N ASN A 106 29.43 -16.86 -15.65
CA ASN A 106 29.01 -16.18 -16.87
C ASN A 106 28.35 -14.84 -16.53
N VAL A 107 29.12 -13.78 -16.61
CA VAL A 107 28.68 -12.39 -16.32
C VAL A 107 27.52 -11.92 -17.21
N LEU A 108 27.26 -12.61 -18.33
CA LEU A 108 26.13 -12.31 -19.21
C LEU A 108 24.81 -12.94 -18.75
N LYS A 109 24.84 -13.88 -17.79
CA LYS A 109 23.63 -14.47 -17.23
C LYS A 109 23.18 -13.70 -15.99
N THR A 110 22.24 -12.80 -16.16
CA THR A 110 21.53 -12.14 -15.07
C THR A 110 20.76 -13.15 -14.24
N LYS A 111 20.95 -13.15 -12.93
CA LYS A 111 20.17 -13.97 -11.99
C LYS A 111 19.08 -13.18 -11.26
N GLU A 112 19.25 -11.88 -11.16
CA GLU A 112 18.38 -11.04 -10.35
C GLU A 112 18.19 -9.69 -11.05
N ILE A 113 16.94 -9.30 -11.22
CA ILE A 113 16.55 -8.01 -11.79
C ILE A 113 15.69 -7.23 -10.81
N GLU A 114 15.88 -5.93 -10.80
CA GLU A 114 14.97 -4.97 -10.17
C GLU A 114 14.15 -4.27 -11.25
N ILE A 115 12.84 -4.23 -11.05
CA ILE A 115 11.92 -3.39 -11.82
C ILE A 115 11.46 -2.25 -10.93
N SER A 116 11.60 -1.02 -11.42
CA SER A 116 11.16 0.20 -10.75
C SER A 116 10.20 0.96 -11.65
N ILE A 117 9.03 1.34 -11.11
CA ILE A 117 8.00 2.15 -11.78
C ILE A 117 7.89 3.47 -11.03
N GLU A 118 8.04 4.60 -11.73
CA GLU A 118 7.88 5.93 -11.16
C GLU A 118 6.62 6.59 -11.69
N VAL A 119 5.83 7.15 -10.78
CA VAL A 119 4.55 7.82 -11.06
C VAL A 119 4.52 9.18 -10.39
N ILE A 120 4.05 10.18 -11.11
CA ILE A 120 3.64 11.46 -10.56
C ILE A 120 2.12 11.43 -10.42
N PHE A 121 1.61 11.75 -9.24
CA PHE A 121 0.18 11.76 -8.96
C PHE A 121 -0.29 13.11 -8.44
N ALA A 122 -1.58 13.38 -8.58
CA ALA A 122 -2.29 14.49 -7.97
C ALA A 122 -3.68 14.04 -7.52
N LEU A 123 -4.04 14.37 -6.28
CA LEU A 123 -5.38 14.23 -5.74
C LEU A 123 -6.04 15.60 -5.77
N GLN A 124 -7.14 15.74 -6.52
CA GLN A 124 -7.84 16.99 -6.73
C GLN A 124 -9.26 16.91 -6.18
N ASP A 125 -9.67 17.90 -5.43
CA ASP A 125 -11.06 18.08 -4.98
C ASP A 125 -11.97 18.39 -6.18
N ASN A 126 -13.06 17.65 -6.33
CA ASN A 126 -13.94 17.78 -7.49
C ASN A 126 -14.87 18.99 -7.40
N ILE A 127 -15.10 19.55 -6.20
CA ILE A 127 -15.97 20.70 -5.99
C ILE A 127 -15.20 22.00 -6.18
N THR A 128 -14.04 22.09 -5.52
CA THR A 128 -13.25 23.34 -5.49
C THR A 128 -12.20 23.40 -6.60
N GLY A 129 -11.85 22.26 -7.22
CA GLY A 129 -10.75 22.13 -8.16
C GLY A 129 -9.36 22.24 -7.51
N LYS A 130 -9.27 22.34 -6.17
CA LYS A 130 -8.00 22.49 -5.44
C LYS A 130 -7.25 21.18 -5.43
N ILE A 131 -5.93 21.24 -5.62
CA ILE A 131 -5.05 20.10 -5.41
C ILE A 131 -4.90 19.87 -3.91
N LEU A 132 -5.34 18.71 -3.42
CA LEU A 132 -5.30 18.30 -2.03
C LEU A 132 -3.94 17.68 -1.68
N ASP A 133 -3.40 16.84 -2.57
CA ASP A 133 -2.05 16.29 -2.47
C ASP A 133 -1.47 16.04 -3.86
N LYS A 134 -0.16 16.07 -3.97
CA LYS A 134 0.59 15.73 -5.18
C LYS A 134 1.98 15.25 -4.82
N GLY A 135 2.54 14.39 -5.64
CA GLY A 135 3.89 13.93 -5.40
C GLY A 135 4.38 12.92 -6.43
N THR A 136 5.57 12.44 -6.19
CA THR A 136 6.18 11.36 -6.98
C THR A 136 6.37 10.16 -6.08
N VAL A 137 5.97 8.99 -6.57
CA VAL A 137 6.10 7.71 -5.87
C VAL A 137 6.80 6.71 -6.77
N LYS A 138 7.64 5.86 -6.16
CA LYS A 138 8.32 4.76 -6.85
C LYS A 138 7.93 3.43 -6.23
N GLY A 139 7.46 2.53 -7.09
CA GLY A 139 7.28 1.13 -6.74
C GLY A 139 8.43 0.30 -7.28
N ASN A 140 8.93 -0.61 -6.47
CA ASN A 140 10.08 -1.45 -6.81
C ASN A 140 9.76 -2.91 -6.52
N ASN A 141 10.29 -3.79 -7.36
CA ASN A 141 10.33 -5.23 -7.06
C ASN A 141 11.62 -5.84 -7.58
N THR A 142 12.19 -6.70 -6.76
CA THR A 142 13.36 -7.52 -7.13
C THR A 142 12.91 -8.96 -7.33
N SER A 143 13.26 -9.55 -8.48
CA SER A 143 12.90 -10.91 -8.83
C SER A 143 14.09 -11.68 -9.36
N TYR A 144 14.16 -12.98 -9.00
CA TYR A 144 15.10 -13.90 -9.58
C TYR A 144 14.60 -14.33 -10.96
N LEU A 145 15.52 -14.33 -11.93
CA LEU A 145 15.21 -14.80 -13.29
C LEU A 145 15.24 -16.32 -13.30
N ASP A 146 14.12 -16.90 -13.62
CA ASP A 146 13.96 -18.33 -13.93
C ASP A 146 14.08 -18.59 -15.44
N SER A 147 14.02 -19.87 -15.81
CA SER A 147 14.07 -20.34 -17.21
C SER A 147 13.04 -19.65 -18.10
N ASN A 148 11.87 -19.26 -17.55
CA ASN A 148 10.85 -18.51 -18.25
C ASN A 148 10.93 -17.00 -17.96
N PHE A 149 11.86 -16.33 -18.63
CA PHE A 149 12.07 -14.89 -18.50
C PHE A 149 10.81 -14.04 -18.68
N GLN A 150 9.94 -14.38 -19.63
CA GLN A 150 8.73 -13.59 -19.91
C GLN A 150 7.71 -13.65 -18.79
N LEU A 151 7.56 -14.83 -18.17
CA LEU A 151 6.67 -15.00 -17.03
C LEU A 151 7.20 -14.22 -15.81
N THR A 152 8.49 -14.39 -15.52
CA THR A 152 9.16 -13.67 -14.42
C THR A 152 9.06 -12.16 -14.58
N LYS A 153 9.26 -11.63 -15.80
CA LYS A 153 9.11 -10.21 -16.11
C LYS A 153 7.70 -9.70 -15.79
N ARG A 154 6.65 -10.45 -16.21
CA ARG A 154 5.24 -10.05 -15.93
C ARG A 154 4.94 -10.05 -14.44
N GLN A 155 5.37 -11.07 -13.73
CA GLN A 155 5.20 -11.16 -12.27
C GLN A 155 5.92 -10.02 -11.55
N ALA A 156 7.17 -9.73 -11.92
CA ALA A 156 7.95 -8.65 -11.35
C ALA A 156 7.31 -7.27 -11.60
N MET A 157 6.74 -7.03 -12.79
CA MET A 157 6.00 -5.81 -13.08
C MET A 157 4.72 -5.70 -12.24
N GLN A 158 3.98 -6.82 -12.07
CA GLN A 158 2.80 -6.84 -11.21
C GLN A 158 3.15 -6.47 -9.78
N LEU A 159 4.19 -7.09 -9.21
CA LEU A 159 4.64 -6.83 -7.85
C LEU A 159 5.16 -5.40 -7.66
N ALA A 160 5.86 -4.85 -8.66
CA ALA A 160 6.29 -3.44 -8.62
C ALA A 160 5.10 -2.47 -8.70
N ALA A 161 4.05 -2.81 -9.47
CA ALA A 161 2.82 -2.05 -9.52
C ALA A 161 2.02 -2.13 -8.21
N ASP A 162 2.00 -3.28 -7.55
CA ASP A 162 1.34 -3.48 -6.26
C ASP A 162 2.07 -2.71 -5.14
N ASP A 163 3.42 -2.71 -5.11
CA ASP A 163 4.21 -1.89 -4.19
C ASP A 163 3.97 -0.40 -4.41
N LEU A 164 3.98 0.06 -5.67
CA LEU A 164 3.65 1.42 -6.04
C LEU A 164 2.25 1.83 -5.57
N ALA A 165 1.27 0.97 -5.81
CA ALA A 165 -0.13 1.20 -5.45
C ALA A 165 -0.32 1.31 -3.94
N THR A 166 0.35 0.46 -3.17
CA THR A 166 0.35 0.51 -1.71
C THR A 166 0.91 1.85 -1.22
N LYS A 167 2.03 2.30 -1.79
CA LYS A 167 2.64 3.59 -1.43
C LYS A 167 1.77 4.79 -1.82
N ILE A 168 1.11 4.77 -2.99
CA ILE A 168 0.15 5.80 -3.38
C ILE A 168 -1.03 5.81 -2.40
N SER A 169 -1.59 4.64 -2.09
CA SER A 169 -2.71 4.51 -1.15
C SER A 169 -2.34 5.04 0.24
N ALA A 170 -1.19 4.68 0.78
CA ALA A 170 -0.69 5.19 2.06
C ALA A 170 -0.52 6.71 2.00
N ARG A 171 0.12 7.25 0.95
CA ARG A 171 0.33 8.68 0.77
C ARG A 171 -0.96 9.47 0.79
N VAL A 172 -1.97 9.08 0.00
CA VAL A 172 -3.25 9.79 -0.07
C VAL A 172 -4.13 9.57 1.16
N SER A 173 -3.89 8.50 1.94
CA SER A 173 -4.65 8.21 3.16
C SER A 173 -4.06 8.86 4.40
N GLU A 174 -2.74 8.92 4.49
CA GLU A 174 -1.99 9.29 5.70
C GLU A 174 -1.21 10.60 5.53
N GLY A 175 -0.99 11.06 4.29
CA GLY A 175 -0.36 12.35 3.98
C GLY A 175 1.14 12.41 4.20
N PHE A 176 1.87 11.28 4.10
CA PHE A 176 3.35 11.22 4.23
C PHE A 176 4.07 11.49 2.93
#